data_f2d34e738c57e480027698616ccd2230
#
_entry.id   f2d34e738c57e480027698616ccd2230
#
_cell.length_a   1.000
_cell.length_b   1.000
_cell.length_c   1.000
_cell.angle_alpha   90.00
_cell.angle_beta   90.00
_cell.angle_gamma   90.00
#
_symmetry.space_group_name_H-M   'P 1'
#
loop_
_entity.id
_entity.type
_entity.pdbx_description
1 polymer ?
#
loop_
_entity_poly.entity_id
_entity_poly.type
_entity_poly.pdbx_seq_one_letter_code
_entity_poly.pdbx_strand_id
1 'polypeptide(L)'
;PKLITNHYEHDIIEITDLGQKSFYNTIIKKKNKFNDYKDLIKIIIKLQNIKLQRNYRLGKFKINFQNYSIKNLHKESDLFFDWYLKYCFKSSKIKKIKEILKNELTKIYKKLYFQNNTFVHRDFHASNIMINKNKLGLIDSQDAIIGNPLYDVASLIDDVRIKLPSNLQEKLLNFYYFKSKLKKEEYKNLKNDFEILSVQRNLKILGIFVRLFKRDGKSNYLKYLPYTWSLIERRLKNPVFKNLNLLFKKHLKIKKLKKINNL
;
A
#
# COMPACT_ATOMS: atom_id res chain seq x y z
N PRO A 1 11.48 -0.59 16.55
CA PRO A 1 12.23 -0.08 17.71
C PRO A 1 11.56 -0.51 19.01
N LYS A 2 12.35 -0.61 20.09
CA LYS A 2 11.83 -0.81 21.45
C LYS A 2 11.62 0.56 22.09
N LEU A 3 10.56 0.73 22.86
CA LEU A 3 10.41 1.86 23.76
C LEU A 3 11.47 1.73 24.87
N ILE A 4 12.27 2.78 25.05
CA ILE A 4 13.30 2.88 26.11
C ILE A 4 12.68 3.59 27.30
N THR A 5 12.24 4.83 27.10
CA THR A 5 11.53 5.62 28.09
C THR A 5 10.35 6.35 27.46
N ASN A 6 9.42 6.80 28.29
CA ASN A 6 8.33 7.66 27.86
C ASN A 6 8.20 8.85 28.79
N HIS A 7 7.98 10.01 28.18
CA HIS A 7 7.68 11.27 28.82
C HIS A 7 6.40 11.83 28.17
N TYR A 8 5.29 11.07 28.30
CA TYR A 8 4.03 11.41 27.64
C TYR A 8 3.45 12.75 28.07
N GLU A 9 3.82 13.24 29.25
CA GLU A 9 3.46 14.58 29.74
C GLU A 9 4.08 15.71 28.89
N HIS A 10 5.18 15.42 28.20
CA HIS A 10 5.89 16.33 27.29
C HIS A 10 5.76 15.94 25.82
N ASP A 11 4.87 14.98 25.48
CA ASP A 11 4.69 14.41 24.14
C ASP A 11 5.99 13.81 23.54
N ILE A 12 6.90 13.33 24.40
CA ILE A 12 8.20 12.77 24.01
C ILE A 12 8.23 11.27 24.33
N ILE A 13 8.79 10.49 23.43
CA ILE A 13 9.16 9.10 23.65
C ILE A 13 10.61 8.87 23.21
N GLU A 14 11.33 8.05 23.93
CA GLU A 14 12.65 7.57 23.56
C GLU A 14 12.54 6.13 23.08
N ILE A 15 13.05 5.86 21.88
CA ILE A 15 13.03 4.54 21.25
C ILE A 15 14.42 4.14 20.79
N THR A 16 14.65 2.83 20.65
CA THR A 16 15.94 2.33 20.12
C THR A 16 16.19 2.87 18.72
N ASP A 17 17.38 3.40 18.50
CA ASP A 17 17.87 3.74 17.16
C ASP A 17 18.12 2.46 16.34
N LEU A 18 17.52 2.37 15.18
CA LEU A 18 17.72 1.27 14.23
C LEU A 18 18.81 1.58 13.18
N GLY A 19 19.48 2.74 13.31
CA GLY A 19 20.53 3.20 12.39
C GLY A 19 19.97 3.71 11.06
N GLN A 20 20.86 3.95 10.10
CA GLN A 20 20.52 4.60 8.81
C GLN A 20 20.40 3.62 7.64
N LYS A 21 20.68 2.34 7.82
CA LYS A 21 20.68 1.35 6.75
C LYS A 21 19.28 0.81 6.49
N SER A 22 18.61 1.32 5.47
CA SER A 22 17.30 0.79 5.07
C SER A 22 17.44 -0.50 4.23
N PHE A 23 16.41 -1.34 4.29
CA PHE A 23 16.27 -2.50 3.43
C PHE A 23 16.28 -2.09 1.94
N TYR A 24 15.67 -0.96 1.60
CA TYR A 24 15.67 -0.42 0.23
C TYR A 24 17.09 -0.30 -0.33
N ASN A 25 18.01 0.34 0.40
CA ASN A 25 19.38 0.57 -0.04
C ASN A 25 20.15 -0.73 -0.28
N THR A 26 19.78 -1.79 0.44
CA THR A 26 20.41 -3.11 0.30
C THR A 26 19.81 -3.89 -0.85
N ILE A 27 18.46 -3.93 -0.94
CA ILE A 27 17.77 -4.82 -1.87
C ILE A 27 17.82 -4.33 -3.32
N ILE A 28 17.91 -3.00 -3.53
CA ILE A 28 17.92 -2.44 -4.89
C ILE A 28 19.09 -2.98 -5.72
N LYS A 29 20.22 -3.27 -5.10
CA LYS A 29 21.44 -3.78 -5.72
C LYS A 29 21.45 -5.29 -5.94
N LYS A 30 20.57 -6.05 -5.28
CA LYS A 30 20.52 -7.51 -5.37
C LYS A 30 19.83 -7.99 -6.65
N LYS A 31 20.42 -8.98 -7.34
CA LYS A 31 19.78 -9.68 -8.46
C LYS A 31 18.67 -10.62 -7.97
N ASN A 32 18.97 -11.51 -7.03
CA ASN A 32 17.98 -12.40 -6.42
C ASN A 32 17.44 -11.79 -5.13
N LYS A 33 16.13 -11.53 -5.12
CA LYS A 33 15.42 -10.83 -4.03
C LYS A 33 14.48 -11.77 -3.26
N PHE A 34 14.27 -13.00 -3.72
CA PHE A 34 13.21 -13.86 -3.20
C PHE A 34 13.34 -14.16 -1.72
N ASN A 35 14.54 -14.55 -1.26
CA ASN A 35 14.75 -14.91 0.14
C ASN A 35 14.58 -13.71 1.08
N ASP A 36 15.09 -12.55 0.67
CA ASP A 36 14.95 -11.32 1.47
C ASP A 36 13.47 -10.94 1.63
N TYR A 37 12.70 -11.01 0.54
CA TYR A 37 11.26 -10.73 0.60
C TYR A 37 10.46 -11.77 1.40
N LYS A 38 10.87 -13.05 1.38
CA LYS A 38 10.26 -14.07 2.26
C LYS A 38 10.36 -13.68 3.73
N ASP A 39 11.50 -13.13 4.16
CA ASP A 39 11.68 -12.72 5.55
C ASP A 39 10.77 -11.53 5.90
N LEU A 40 10.55 -10.60 4.96
CA LEU A 40 9.58 -9.53 5.15
C LEU A 40 8.13 -10.05 5.23
N ILE A 41 7.77 -11.02 4.40
CA ILE A 41 6.45 -11.68 4.47
C ILE A 41 6.25 -12.37 5.82
N LYS A 42 7.28 -13.04 6.35
CA LYS A 42 7.22 -13.63 7.71
C LYS A 42 6.97 -12.56 8.78
N ILE A 43 7.56 -11.35 8.64
CA ILE A 43 7.29 -10.24 9.54
C ILE A 43 5.83 -9.79 9.44
N ILE A 44 5.29 -9.64 8.23
CA ILE A 44 3.87 -9.31 8.04
C ILE A 44 2.98 -10.33 8.74
N ILE A 45 3.20 -11.63 8.53
CA ILE A 45 2.42 -12.70 9.17
C ILE A 45 2.56 -12.64 10.69
N LYS A 46 3.77 -12.37 11.21
CA LYS A 46 3.98 -12.20 12.64
C LYS A 46 3.19 -11.02 13.22
N LEU A 47 3.14 -9.89 12.51
CA LEU A 47 2.34 -8.74 12.89
C LEU A 47 0.84 -9.05 12.86
N GLN A 48 0.37 -9.78 11.85
CA GLN A 48 -1.03 -10.18 11.71
C GLN A 48 -1.50 -11.14 12.81
N ASN A 49 -0.58 -11.91 13.41
CA ASN A 49 -0.87 -12.82 14.50
C ASN A 49 -0.83 -12.14 15.88
N ILE A 50 -0.54 -10.84 15.96
CA ILE A 50 -0.61 -10.10 17.22
C ILE A 50 -2.08 -10.03 17.66
N LYS A 51 -2.33 -10.40 18.90
CA LYS A 51 -3.65 -10.29 19.52
C LYS A 51 -3.96 -8.81 19.76
N LEU A 52 -4.76 -8.21 18.88
CA LEU A 52 -5.07 -6.79 18.94
C LEU A 52 -6.21 -6.52 19.91
N GLN A 53 -6.01 -5.52 20.76
CA GLN A 53 -7.09 -4.83 21.46
C GLN A 53 -7.44 -3.58 20.64
N ARG A 54 -8.73 -3.27 20.50
CA ARG A 54 -9.16 -2.04 19.80
C ARG A 54 -8.81 -0.78 20.59
N ASN A 55 -8.79 -0.89 21.90
CA ASN A 55 -8.58 0.21 22.81
C ASN A 55 -7.39 -0.10 23.71
N TYR A 56 -6.43 0.80 23.73
CA TYR A 56 -5.31 0.77 24.66
C TYR A 56 -5.39 1.99 25.58
N ARG A 57 -5.09 1.78 26.85
CA ARG A 57 -4.88 2.85 27.82
C ARG A 57 -3.39 2.92 28.17
N LEU A 58 -2.80 4.09 28.00
CA LEU A 58 -1.43 4.40 28.40
C LEU A 58 -1.50 5.65 29.32
N GLY A 59 -1.58 5.42 30.63
CA GLY A 59 -1.84 6.50 31.59
C GLY A 59 -3.17 7.20 31.29
N LYS A 60 -3.14 8.51 31.09
CA LYS A 60 -4.31 9.33 30.69
C LYS A 60 -4.69 9.23 29.22
N PHE A 61 -3.82 8.65 28.38
CA PHE A 61 -4.07 8.56 26.93
C PHE A 61 -4.89 7.32 26.57
N LYS A 62 -5.85 7.50 25.69
CA LYS A 62 -6.67 6.44 25.12
C LYS A 62 -6.39 6.34 23.61
N ILE A 63 -5.82 5.22 23.19
CA ILE A 63 -5.54 4.95 21.77
C ILE A 63 -6.61 4.02 21.25
N ASN A 64 -7.32 4.45 20.20
CA ASN A 64 -8.32 3.66 19.51
C ASN A 64 -7.81 3.30 18.11
N PHE A 65 -7.53 2.03 17.84
CA PHE A 65 -7.26 1.57 16.49
C PHE A 65 -8.54 1.58 15.66
N GLN A 66 -8.54 2.36 14.60
CA GLN A 66 -9.67 2.44 13.68
C GLN A 66 -9.69 1.25 12.73
N ASN A 67 -10.89 0.80 12.37
CA ASN A 67 -11.06 -0.17 11.29
C ASN A 67 -10.86 0.49 9.92
N TYR A 68 -10.19 -0.22 9.02
CA TYR A 68 -9.97 0.23 7.65
C TYR A 68 -11.23 0.04 6.81
N SER A 69 -12.19 0.92 7.00
CA SER A 69 -13.50 0.90 6.34
C SER A 69 -13.42 1.26 4.85
N ILE A 70 -14.51 0.99 4.10
CA ILE A 70 -14.68 1.46 2.70
C ILE A 70 -14.51 3.00 2.61
N LYS A 71 -14.96 3.74 3.64
CA LYS A 71 -14.73 5.20 3.72
C LYS A 71 -13.24 5.54 3.73
N ASN A 72 -12.42 4.77 4.46
CA ASN A 72 -10.97 4.98 4.51
C ASN A 72 -10.30 4.60 3.18
N LEU A 73 -10.75 3.50 2.52
CA LEU A 73 -10.30 3.15 1.18
C LEU A 73 -10.56 4.27 0.18
N HIS A 74 -11.75 4.89 0.24
CA HIS A 74 -12.07 6.05 -0.58
C HIS A 74 -11.24 7.28 -0.25
N LYS A 75 -11.05 7.60 1.04
CA LYS A 75 -10.20 8.72 1.47
C LYS A 75 -8.80 8.64 0.88
N GLU A 76 -8.25 7.44 0.77
CA GLU A 76 -6.95 7.22 0.13
C GLU A 76 -7.01 7.30 -1.40
N SER A 77 -7.95 6.62 -2.04
CA SER A 77 -8.09 6.66 -3.50
C SER A 77 -8.59 8.03 -4.02
N ASP A 78 -9.22 8.85 -3.18
CA ASP A 78 -9.59 10.23 -3.53
C ASP A 78 -8.37 11.09 -3.87
N LEU A 79 -7.17 10.77 -3.34
CA LEU A 79 -5.93 11.45 -3.73
C LEU A 79 -5.63 11.34 -5.23
N PHE A 80 -5.98 10.21 -5.86
CA PHE A 80 -5.90 10.05 -7.32
C PHE A 80 -6.75 11.08 -8.06
N PHE A 81 -7.99 11.27 -7.62
CA PHE A 81 -8.91 12.22 -8.26
C PHE A 81 -8.50 13.67 -8.00
N ASP A 82 -8.12 13.96 -6.75
CA ASP A 82 -7.89 15.32 -6.29
C ASP A 82 -6.54 15.89 -6.72
N TRP A 83 -5.55 15.04 -6.96
CA TRP A 83 -4.21 15.46 -7.36
C TRP A 83 -3.83 14.95 -8.75
N TYR A 84 -3.86 13.65 -8.99
CA TYR A 84 -3.36 13.09 -10.25
C TYR A 84 -4.27 13.45 -11.43
N LEU A 85 -5.59 13.26 -11.32
CA LEU A 85 -6.48 13.60 -12.43
C LEU A 85 -6.56 15.10 -12.68
N LYS A 86 -6.54 15.93 -11.63
CA LYS A 86 -6.48 17.39 -11.80
C LYS A 86 -5.21 17.86 -12.51
N TYR A 87 -4.11 17.15 -12.30
CA TYR A 87 -2.86 17.40 -13.00
C TYR A 87 -2.92 17.04 -14.50
N CYS A 88 -3.63 15.95 -14.83
CA CYS A 88 -3.68 15.39 -16.16
C CYS A 88 -4.77 15.97 -17.06
N PHE A 89 -5.84 16.52 -16.50
CA PHE A 89 -7.05 16.94 -17.22
C PHE A 89 -7.54 18.32 -16.82
N LYS A 90 -8.22 19.01 -17.77
CA LYS A 90 -8.93 20.27 -17.50
C LYS A 90 -10.14 20.01 -16.58
N SER A 91 -10.43 20.95 -15.68
CA SER A 91 -11.34 20.79 -14.53
C SER A 91 -12.78 20.37 -14.85
N SER A 92 -13.36 20.82 -15.98
CA SER A 92 -14.77 20.56 -16.34
C SER A 92 -15.14 19.08 -16.45
N LYS A 93 -14.20 18.20 -16.79
CA LYS A 93 -14.44 16.76 -16.97
C LYS A 93 -14.21 15.94 -15.71
N ILE A 94 -13.46 16.46 -14.74
CA ILE A 94 -12.98 15.68 -13.60
C ILE A 94 -14.12 15.29 -12.67
N LYS A 95 -15.06 16.19 -12.38
CA LYS A 95 -16.18 15.92 -11.46
C LYS A 95 -16.98 14.68 -11.89
N LYS A 96 -17.38 14.63 -13.16
CA LYS A 96 -18.14 13.49 -13.72
C LYS A 96 -17.33 12.20 -13.73
N ILE A 97 -16.05 12.28 -14.11
CA ILE A 97 -15.14 11.11 -14.12
C ILE A 97 -14.95 10.59 -12.68
N LYS A 98 -14.71 11.48 -11.71
CA LYS A 98 -14.55 11.12 -10.29
C LYS A 98 -15.77 10.36 -9.78
N GLU A 99 -16.97 10.87 -10.03
CA GLU A 99 -18.23 10.23 -9.60
C GLU A 99 -18.39 8.82 -10.17
N ILE A 100 -18.23 8.66 -11.48
CA ILE A 100 -18.36 7.37 -12.16
C ILE A 100 -17.35 6.35 -11.62
N LEU A 101 -16.08 6.75 -11.52
CA LEU A 101 -15.02 5.86 -11.06
C LEU A 101 -15.15 5.54 -9.56
N LYS A 102 -15.55 6.49 -8.74
CA LYS A 102 -15.77 6.28 -7.31
C LYS A 102 -16.91 5.29 -7.04
N ASN A 103 -18.00 5.39 -7.79
CA ASN A 103 -19.12 4.44 -7.72
C ASN A 103 -18.67 3.02 -8.09
N GLU A 104 -17.85 2.87 -9.14
CA GLU A 104 -17.33 1.55 -9.52
C GLU A 104 -16.31 1.01 -8.48
N LEU A 105 -15.43 1.86 -7.96
CA LEU A 105 -14.51 1.48 -6.87
C LEU A 105 -15.28 1.03 -5.62
N THR A 106 -16.42 1.68 -5.29
CA THR A 106 -17.27 1.24 -4.17
C THR A 106 -17.75 -0.19 -4.37
N LYS A 107 -18.21 -0.54 -5.59
CA LYS A 107 -18.65 -1.91 -5.90
C LYS A 107 -17.50 -2.92 -5.76
N ILE A 108 -16.29 -2.53 -6.16
CA ILE A 108 -15.09 -3.36 -6.06
C ILE A 108 -14.67 -3.53 -4.59
N TYR A 109 -14.63 -2.47 -3.80
CA TYR A 109 -14.26 -2.55 -2.37
C TYR A 109 -15.23 -3.39 -1.54
N LYS A 110 -16.52 -3.43 -1.90
CA LYS A 110 -17.52 -4.31 -1.29
C LYS A 110 -17.27 -5.81 -1.58
N LYS A 111 -16.40 -6.14 -2.55
CA LYS A 111 -16.02 -7.54 -2.87
C LYS A 111 -14.82 -8.05 -2.08
N LEU A 112 -14.23 -7.22 -1.22
CA LEU A 112 -13.19 -7.68 -0.31
C LEU A 112 -13.75 -8.78 0.59
N TYR A 113 -13.08 -9.93 0.61
CA TYR A 113 -13.52 -11.14 1.30
C TYR A 113 -13.02 -11.18 2.75
N PHE A 114 -11.73 -10.91 2.97
CA PHE A 114 -11.15 -10.99 4.29
C PHE A 114 -11.57 -9.79 5.15
N GLN A 115 -11.92 -10.09 6.40
CA GLN A 115 -12.34 -9.06 7.35
C GLN A 115 -11.18 -8.19 7.80
N ASN A 116 -11.52 -6.97 8.24
CA ASN A 116 -10.58 -6.06 8.88
C ASN A 116 -10.36 -6.46 10.35
N ASN A 117 -9.46 -7.42 10.58
CA ASN A 117 -9.22 -8.00 11.91
C ASN A 117 -7.73 -8.17 12.23
N THR A 118 -6.83 -7.73 11.35
CA THR A 118 -5.39 -7.83 11.55
C THR A 118 -4.73 -6.47 11.70
N PHE A 119 -3.56 -6.42 12.33
CA PHE A 119 -2.69 -5.25 12.31
C PHE A 119 -2.24 -4.97 10.89
N VAL A 120 -2.43 -3.75 10.44
CA VAL A 120 -1.98 -3.24 9.15
C VAL A 120 -1.13 -1.98 9.39
N HIS A 121 0.11 -2.03 8.97
CA HIS A 121 1.07 -0.95 9.10
C HIS A 121 0.76 0.24 8.16
N ARG A 122 0.13 -0.03 7.02
CA ARG A 122 -0.22 0.86 5.89
C ARG A 122 0.96 1.31 5.02
N ASP A 123 2.12 1.50 5.60
CA ASP A 123 3.34 1.90 4.88
C ASP A 123 4.45 0.84 5.00
N PHE A 124 4.06 -0.45 4.87
CA PHE A 124 4.97 -1.57 4.88
C PHE A 124 5.70 -1.70 3.53
N HIS A 125 6.74 -0.90 3.35
CA HIS A 125 7.56 -0.89 2.14
C HIS A 125 9.05 -0.84 2.49
N ALA A 126 9.90 -1.13 1.51
CA ALA A 126 11.33 -1.35 1.72
C ALA A 126 12.07 -0.18 2.41
N SER A 127 11.61 1.06 2.24
CA SER A 127 12.26 2.23 2.86
C SER A 127 11.96 2.37 4.35
N ASN A 128 10.85 1.79 4.84
CA ASN A 128 10.47 1.82 6.26
C ASN A 128 10.95 0.58 7.03
N ILE A 129 11.78 -0.25 6.39
CA ILE A 129 12.39 -1.42 7.02
C ILE A 129 13.87 -1.13 7.18
N MET A 130 14.35 -1.14 8.42
CA MET A 130 15.73 -0.86 8.78
C MET A 130 16.48 -2.17 9.04
N ILE A 131 17.78 -2.15 8.74
CA ILE A 131 18.69 -3.28 8.99
C ILE A 131 19.70 -2.85 10.05
N ASN A 132 19.59 -3.42 11.24
CA ASN A 132 20.53 -3.20 12.34
C ASN A 132 21.08 -4.54 12.83
N LYS A 133 22.43 -4.71 12.78
CA LYS A 133 23.13 -5.94 13.21
C LYS A 133 22.46 -7.22 12.69
N ASN A 134 22.15 -7.25 11.38
CA ASN A 134 21.45 -8.35 10.69
C ASN A 134 20.02 -8.62 11.16
N LYS A 135 19.44 -7.76 11.98
CA LYS A 135 18.02 -7.81 12.36
C LYS A 135 17.22 -6.78 11.58
N LEU A 136 15.98 -7.15 11.23
CA LEU A 136 15.05 -6.24 10.55
C LEU A 136 14.21 -5.52 11.60
N GLY A 137 14.13 -4.20 11.47
CA GLY A 137 13.27 -3.34 12.29
C GLY A 137 12.30 -2.56 11.41
N LEU A 138 11.11 -2.31 11.91
CA LEU A 138 10.07 -1.58 11.21
C LEU A 138 9.89 -0.21 11.88
N ILE A 139 9.83 0.85 11.09
CA ILE A 139 9.61 2.24 11.53
C ILE A 139 8.35 2.79 10.88
N ASP A 140 7.90 3.96 11.33
CA ASP A 140 6.78 4.70 10.72
C ASP A 140 5.41 4.01 10.91
N SER A 141 5.15 3.49 12.13
CA SER A 141 3.93 2.74 12.47
C SER A 141 2.77 3.58 13.03
N GLN A 142 2.92 4.91 13.10
CA GLN A 142 1.92 5.80 13.70
C GLN A 142 0.56 5.80 12.97
N ASP A 143 0.57 5.47 11.68
CA ASP A 143 -0.64 5.38 10.86
C ASP A 143 -1.28 3.97 10.83
N ALA A 144 -0.80 3.06 11.70
CA ALA A 144 -1.29 1.70 11.75
C ALA A 144 -2.79 1.63 12.11
N ILE A 145 -3.46 0.64 11.54
CA ILE A 145 -4.91 0.42 11.71
C ILE A 145 -5.23 -1.08 11.84
N ILE A 146 -6.48 -1.38 12.12
CA ILE A 146 -7.01 -2.75 11.98
C ILE A 146 -7.62 -2.87 10.57
N GLY A 147 -7.08 -3.78 9.75
CA GLY A 147 -7.44 -3.87 8.34
C GLY A 147 -7.39 -5.27 7.75
N ASN A 148 -7.60 -5.32 6.43
CA ASN A 148 -7.50 -6.53 5.63
C ASN A 148 -6.05 -7.03 5.58
N PRO A 149 -5.78 -8.32 5.81
CA PRO A 149 -4.42 -8.87 5.88
C PRO A 149 -3.61 -8.68 4.58
N LEU A 150 -4.26 -8.50 3.44
CA LEU A 150 -3.56 -8.35 2.16
C LEU A 150 -3.05 -6.92 1.90
N TYR A 151 -3.38 -5.92 2.73
CA TYR A 151 -2.95 -4.54 2.48
C TYR A 151 -1.43 -4.39 2.51
N ASP A 152 -0.77 -4.86 3.59
CA ASP A 152 0.68 -4.76 3.72
C ASP A 152 1.41 -5.70 2.76
N VAL A 153 0.80 -6.84 2.42
CA VAL A 153 1.32 -7.75 1.38
C VAL A 153 1.34 -7.04 0.02
N ALA A 154 0.26 -6.33 -0.34
CA ALA A 154 0.20 -5.53 -1.55
C ALA A 154 1.20 -4.35 -1.51
N SER A 155 1.36 -3.72 -0.33
CA SER A 155 2.33 -2.65 -0.12
C SER A 155 3.76 -3.10 -0.38
N LEU A 156 4.11 -4.31 0.06
CA LEU A 156 5.44 -4.89 -0.09
C LEU A 156 5.70 -5.39 -1.52
N ILE A 157 4.78 -6.18 -2.08
CA ILE A 157 4.98 -6.85 -3.38
C ILE A 157 4.89 -5.85 -4.55
N ASP A 158 4.01 -4.86 -4.44
CA ASP A 158 3.80 -3.82 -5.45
C ASP A 158 4.44 -2.47 -5.03
N ASP A 159 5.55 -2.52 -4.27
CA ASP A 159 6.32 -1.30 -3.97
C ASP A 159 6.86 -0.69 -5.27
N VAL A 160 6.37 0.50 -5.59
CA VAL A 160 6.68 1.23 -6.84
C VAL A 160 8.15 1.67 -6.95
N ARG A 161 8.87 1.65 -5.83
CA ARG A 161 10.31 2.01 -5.77
C ARG A 161 11.21 0.88 -6.24
N ILE A 162 10.70 -0.37 -6.18
CA ILE A 162 11.46 -1.58 -6.52
C ILE A 162 10.70 -2.39 -7.57
N LYS A 163 11.23 -2.38 -8.81
CA LYS A 163 10.62 -3.16 -9.89
C LYS A 163 10.85 -4.65 -9.67
N LEU A 164 9.80 -5.36 -9.27
CA LEU A 164 9.81 -6.82 -9.20
C LEU A 164 9.24 -7.44 -10.49
N PRO A 165 9.90 -8.47 -11.05
CA PRO A 165 9.34 -9.26 -12.14
C PRO A 165 8.02 -9.91 -11.74
N SER A 166 7.09 -10.10 -12.69
CA SER A 166 5.76 -10.65 -12.40
C SER A 166 5.80 -12.06 -11.80
N ASN A 167 6.71 -12.90 -12.29
CA ASN A 167 6.91 -14.25 -11.76
C ASN A 167 7.39 -14.23 -10.29
N LEU A 168 8.22 -13.24 -9.91
CA LEU A 168 8.64 -13.09 -8.53
C LEU A 168 7.50 -12.60 -7.64
N GLN A 169 6.69 -11.64 -8.11
CA GLN A 169 5.51 -11.18 -7.38
C GLN A 169 4.53 -12.34 -7.10
N GLU A 170 4.30 -13.20 -8.10
CA GLU A 170 3.44 -14.37 -7.94
C GLU A 170 4.02 -15.38 -6.95
N LYS A 171 5.33 -15.69 -7.04
CA LYS A 171 6.01 -16.56 -6.08
C LYS A 171 5.92 -16.04 -4.65
N LEU A 172 6.00 -14.73 -4.44
CA LEU A 172 5.89 -14.11 -3.13
C LEU A 172 4.45 -14.17 -2.60
N LEU A 173 3.44 -13.93 -3.43
CA LEU A 173 2.05 -14.07 -3.03
C LEU A 173 1.71 -15.53 -2.68
N ASN A 174 2.21 -16.50 -3.45
CA ASN A 174 2.07 -17.92 -3.15
C ASN A 174 2.77 -18.28 -1.84
N PHE A 175 3.96 -17.74 -1.58
CA PHE A 175 4.67 -17.95 -0.31
C PHE A 175 3.86 -17.41 0.87
N TYR A 176 3.25 -16.22 0.74
CA TYR A 176 2.35 -15.69 1.77
C TYR A 176 1.15 -16.63 1.98
N TYR A 177 0.49 -17.07 0.92
CA TYR A 177 -0.63 -18.01 1.00
C TYR A 177 -0.26 -19.28 1.79
N PHE A 178 0.84 -19.95 1.43
CA PHE A 178 1.27 -21.17 2.12
C PHE A 178 1.61 -20.92 3.61
N LYS A 179 2.16 -19.77 3.94
CA LYS A 179 2.55 -19.43 5.32
C LYS A 179 1.37 -18.97 6.17
N SER A 180 0.34 -18.38 5.59
CA SER A 180 -0.86 -17.91 6.30
C SER A 180 -1.84 -19.04 6.66
N LYS A 181 -1.55 -20.30 6.27
CA LYS A 181 -2.36 -21.49 6.57
C LYS A 181 -3.83 -21.39 6.13
N LEU A 182 -4.09 -20.62 5.09
CA LEU A 182 -5.42 -20.47 4.50
C LEU A 182 -5.83 -21.77 3.77
N LYS A 183 -7.13 -22.04 3.74
CA LYS A 183 -7.70 -23.19 3.02
C LYS A 183 -7.54 -23.01 1.51
N LYS A 184 -7.54 -24.14 0.76
CA LYS A 184 -7.36 -24.11 -0.70
C LYS A 184 -8.43 -23.26 -1.40
N GLU A 185 -9.64 -23.32 -0.91
CA GLU A 185 -10.79 -22.59 -1.45
C GLU A 185 -10.64 -21.07 -1.31
N GLU A 186 -9.86 -20.62 -0.34
CA GLU A 186 -9.64 -19.19 -0.05
C GLU A 186 -8.59 -18.55 -0.96
N TYR A 187 -7.80 -19.35 -1.72
CA TYR A 187 -6.74 -18.81 -2.59
C TYR A 187 -7.26 -17.81 -3.62
N LYS A 188 -8.42 -18.10 -4.23
CA LYS A 188 -9.05 -17.17 -5.19
C LYS A 188 -9.43 -15.85 -4.52
N ASN A 189 -9.97 -15.90 -3.32
CA ASN A 189 -10.35 -14.74 -2.53
C ASN A 189 -9.12 -13.93 -2.10
N LEU A 190 -8.07 -14.62 -1.64
CA LEU A 190 -6.78 -14.01 -1.34
C LEU A 190 -6.22 -13.23 -2.52
N LYS A 191 -6.21 -13.83 -3.70
CA LYS A 191 -5.73 -13.18 -4.92
C LYS A 191 -6.59 -11.97 -5.29
N ASN A 192 -7.92 -12.07 -5.18
CA ASN A 192 -8.82 -10.95 -5.43
C ASN A 192 -8.58 -9.79 -4.47
N ASP A 193 -8.51 -10.06 -3.16
CA ASP A 193 -8.28 -9.02 -2.16
C ASP A 193 -6.91 -8.35 -2.35
N PHE A 194 -5.86 -9.14 -2.60
CA PHE A 194 -4.54 -8.62 -2.91
C PHE A 194 -4.59 -7.66 -4.11
N GLU A 195 -5.25 -8.04 -5.21
CA GLU A 195 -5.30 -7.22 -6.42
C GLU A 195 -6.19 -5.98 -6.24
N ILE A 196 -7.30 -6.08 -5.49
CA ILE A 196 -8.15 -4.93 -5.15
C ILE A 196 -7.36 -3.91 -4.33
N LEU A 197 -6.67 -4.35 -3.29
CA LEU A 197 -5.88 -3.46 -2.42
C LEU A 197 -4.65 -2.92 -3.13
N SER A 198 -4.02 -3.70 -4.02
CA SER A 198 -2.93 -3.22 -4.87
C SER A 198 -3.40 -2.08 -5.79
N VAL A 199 -4.54 -2.22 -6.49
CA VAL A 199 -5.08 -1.14 -7.33
C VAL A 199 -5.42 0.08 -6.50
N GLN A 200 -6.14 -0.09 -5.40
CA GLN A 200 -6.50 0.99 -4.48
C GLN A 200 -5.27 1.77 -4.01
N ARG A 201 -4.25 1.04 -3.52
CA ARG A 201 -3.01 1.61 -3.03
C ARG A 201 -2.22 2.31 -4.15
N ASN A 202 -2.14 1.74 -5.34
CA ASN A 202 -1.44 2.36 -6.45
C ASN A 202 -2.16 3.63 -6.95
N LEU A 203 -3.49 3.70 -6.90
CA LEU A 203 -4.23 4.95 -7.13
C LEU A 203 -3.87 6.01 -6.08
N LYS A 204 -3.82 5.65 -4.78
CA LYS A 204 -3.33 6.53 -3.71
C LYS A 204 -1.94 7.07 -4.03
N ILE A 205 -1.00 6.21 -4.44
CA ILE A 205 0.40 6.57 -4.72
C ILE A 205 0.50 7.55 -5.90
N LEU A 206 -0.25 7.35 -6.99
CA LEU A 206 -0.30 8.30 -8.10
C LEU A 206 -0.69 9.71 -7.59
N GLY A 207 -1.69 9.78 -6.72
CA GLY A 207 -2.13 11.03 -6.11
C GLY A 207 -1.08 11.65 -5.18
N ILE A 208 -0.45 10.85 -4.32
CA ILE A 208 0.60 11.29 -3.40
C ILE A 208 1.79 11.87 -4.17
N PHE A 209 2.27 11.21 -5.20
CA PHE A 209 3.46 11.66 -5.92
C PHE A 209 3.22 12.97 -6.67
N VAL A 210 2.06 13.16 -7.26
CA VAL A 210 1.69 14.45 -7.86
C VAL A 210 1.49 15.51 -6.77
N ARG A 211 0.92 15.18 -5.62
CA ARG A 211 0.80 16.12 -4.49
C ARG A 211 2.18 16.58 -4.02
N LEU A 212 3.12 15.66 -3.80
CA LEU A 212 4.49 15.96 -3.39
C LEU A 212 5.20 16.86 -4.41
N PHE A 213 4.95 16.64 -5.71
CA PHE A 213 5.48 17.51 -6.74
C PHE A 213 4.85 18.90 -6.71
N LYS A 214 3.50 18.99 -6.74
CA LYS A 214 2.78 20.27 -6.90
C LYS A 214 2.79 21.12 -5.63
N ARG A 215 2.73 20.51 -4.46
CA ARG A 215 2.69 21.22 -3.17
C ARG A 215 4.08 21.45 -2.59
N ASP A 216 4.94 20.41 -2.68
CA ASP A 216 6.20 20.37 -1.93
C ASP A 216 7.45 20.49 -2.84
N GLY A 217 7.28 20.71 -4.17
CA GLY A 217 8.37 20.84 -5.13
C GLY A 217 9.18 19.56 -5.40
N LYS A 218 8.77 18.40 -4.87
CA LYS A 218 9.53 17.15 -4.91
C LYS A 218 9.32 16.40 -6.22
N SER A 219 9.98 16.83 -7.31
CA SER A 219 9.86 16.25 -8.67
C SER A 219 10.41 14.81 -8.80
N ASN A 220 11.35 14.41 -7.94
CA ASN A 220 12.00 13.10 -7.96
C ASN A 220 11.04 11.91 -7.81
N TYR A 221 9.81 12.13 -7.32
CA TYR A 221 8.77 11.09 -7.21
C TYR A 221 8.06 10.80 -8.54
N LEU A 222 8.07 11.75 -9.50
CA LEU A 222 7.38 11.59 -10.79
C LEU A 222 7.92 10.41 -11.61
N LYS A 223 9.19 10.06 -11.47
CA LYS A 223 9.83 8.90 -12.13
C LYS A 223 9.15 7.56 -11.84
N TYR A 224 8.39 7.46 -10.75
CA TYR A 224 7.68 6.23 -10.37
C TYR A 224 6.29 6.09 -11.01
N LEU A 225 5.72 7.17 -11.55
CA LEU A 225 4.36 7.15 -12.12
C LEU A 225 4.17 6.10 -13.24
N PRO A 226 5.10 5.92 -14.22
CA PRO A 226 4.92 4.93 -15.27
C PRO A 226 4.87 3.49 -14.74
N TYR A 227 5.73 3.17 -13.76
CA TYR A 227 5.72 1.85 -13.17
C TYR A 227 4.47 1.62 -12.30
N THR A 228 4.04 2.62 -11.55
CA THR A 228 2.77 2.57 -10.80
C THR A 228 1.60 2.24 -11.72
N TRP A 229 1.51 2.90 -12.88
CA TRP A 229 0.49 2.57 -13.88
C TRP A 229 0.63 1.15 -14.43
N SER A 230 1.84 0.66 -14.68
CA SER A 230 2.04 -0.71 -15.17
C SER A 230 1.60 -1.77 -14.15
N LEU A 231 1.72 -1.49 -12.85
CA LEU A 231 1.17 -2.34 -11.78
C LEU A 231 -0.36 -2.34 -11.81
N ILE A 232 -0.99 -1.17 -11.90
CA ILE A 232 -2.45 -1.06 -12.02
C ILE A 232 -2.94 -1.85 -13.25
N GLU A 233 -2.37 -1.64 -14.44
CA GLU A 233 -2.78 -2.35 -15.67
C GLU A 233 -2.62 -3.86 -15.56
N ARG A 234 -1.59 -4.33 -14.86
CA ARG A 234 -1.39 -5.75 -14.59
C ARG A 234 -2.54 -6.32 -13.76
N ARG A 235 -2.95 -5.64 -12.70
CA ARG A 235 -4.03 -6.07 -11.80
C ARG A 235 -5.41 -5.94 -12.44
N LEU A 236 -5.62 -4.96 -13.31
CA LEU A 236 -6.87 -4.77 -14.07
C LEU A 236 -7.21 -5.93 -15.02
N LYS A 237 -6.31 -6.91 -15.20
CA LYS A 237 -6.60 -8.16 -15.94
C LYS A 237 -7.52 -9.10 -15.16
N ASN A 238 -7.60 -8.95 -13.82
CA ASN A 238 -8.52 -9.75 -13.02
C ASN A 238 -9.97 -9.40 -13.37
N PRO A 239 -10.86 -10.40 -13.55
CA PRO A 239 -12.27 -10.18 -13.87
C PRO A 239 -13.02 -9.27 -12.91
N VAL A 240 -12.58 -9.16 -11.65
CA VAL A 240 -13.19 -8.25 -10.65
C VAL A 240 -13.17 -6.79 -11.11
N PHE A 241 -12.23 -6.41 -11.98
CA PHE A 241 -12.06 -5.07 -12.50
C PHE A 241 -12.62 -4.84 -13.91
N LYS A 242 -13.39 -5.80 -14.47
CA LYS A 242 -13.89 -5.71 -15.87
C LYS A 242 -14.46 -4.33 -16.20
N ASN A 243 -15.38 -3.83 -15.37
CA ASN A 243 -16.02 -2.52 -15.59
C ASN A 243 -15.05 -1.36 -15.35
N LEU A 244 -14.24 -1.41 -14.30
CA LEU A 244 -13.24 -0.37 -14.02
C LEU A 244 -12.24 -0.24 -15.18
N ASN A 245 -11.80 -1.35 -15.77
CA ASN A 245 -10.89 -1.35 -16.91
C ASN A 245 -11.53 -0.69 -18.16
N LEU A 246 -12.81 -0.98 -18.42
CA LEU A 246 -13.57 -0.32 -19.50
C LEU A 246 -13.69 1.19 -19.25
N LEU A 247 -14.01 1.60 -18.03
CA LEU A 247 -14.10 3.01 -17.64
C LEU A 247 -12.75 3.73 -17.77
N PHE A 248 -11.67 3.09 -17.36
CA PHE A 248 -10.32 3.66 -17.52
C PHE A 248 -9.95 3.83 -19.00
N LYS A 249 -10.22 2.84 -19.85
CA LYS A 249 -9.99 2.95 -21.31
C LYS A 249 -10.80 4.08 -21.92
N LYS A 250 -12.08 4.21 -21.53
CA LYS A 250 -13.01 5.23 -22.06
C LYS A 250 -12.62 6.65 -21.62
N HIS A 251 -12.27 6.83 -20.34
CA HIS A 251 -12.15 8.17 -19.76
C HIS A 251 -10.71 8.65 -19.58
N LEU A 252 -9.75 7.75 -19.33
CA LEU A 252 -8.41 8.15 -18.88
C LEU A 252 -7.33 8.09 -19.95
N LYS A 253 -7.52 7.36 -21.08
CA LYS A 253 -6.51 7.19 -22.13
C LYS A 253 -5.11 6.91 -21.55
N ILE A 254 -4.98 5.84 -20.75
CA ILE A 254 -3.82 5.50 -19.91
C ILE A 254 -2.47 5.61 -20.64
N LYS A 255 -2.41 5.26 -21.94
CA LYS A 255 -1.19 5.41 -22.76
C LYS A 255 -0.67 6.86 -22.79
N LYS A 256 -1.58 7.84 -22.79
CA LYS A 256 -1.22 9.27 -22.75
C LYS A 256 -0.76 9.69 -21.36
N LEU A 257 -1.36 9.12 -20.31
CA LEU A 257 -1.02 9.41 -18.92
C LEU A 257 0.37 8.90 -18.52
N LYS A 258 0.85 7.83 -19.14
CA LYS A 258 2.21 7.32 -18.91
C LYS A 258 3.32 8.22 -19.46
N LYS A 259 2.99 9.09 -20.44
CA LYS A 259 3.95 9.98 -21.09
C LYS A 259 4.14 11.33 -20.37
N ILE A 260 3.47 11.57 -19.24
CA ILE A 260 3.55 12.82 -18.48
C ILE A 260 4.91 13.02 -17.78
N ASN A 261 5.89 12.18 -18.06
CA ASN A 261 7.24 12.29 -17.51
C ASN A 261 8.13 13.35 -18.15
N ASN A 262 7.65 14.09 -19.13
CA ASN A 262 8.41 15.11 -19.88
C ASN A 262 7.90 16.53 -19.60
N LEU A 263 7.44 16.81 -18.38
CA LEU A 263 7.10 18.16 -17.95
C LEU A 263 8.04 18.62 -16.85
#